data_8a56c99b5e066e0f398e5e4837f71e76
#
_entry.id   8a56c99b5e066e0f398e5e4837f71e76
#
_cell.length_a   1.000
_cell.length_b   1.000
_cell.length_c   1.000
_cell.angle_alpha   90.00
_cell.angle_beta   90.00
_cell.angle_gamma   90.00
#
_symmetry.space_group_name_H-M   'P 1'
#
loop_
_entity.id
_entity.type
_entity.pdbx_description
1 polymer ?
#
loop_
_entity_poly.entity_id
_entity_poly.type
_entity_poly.pdbx_seq_one_letter_code
_entity_poly.pdbx_strand_id
1 'polypeptide(L)'
;MTLQECYRQIGGDYNAAIDRFKNESTLERFVLMFPSDQSMSLLHTGIEIGNISLSFRSVHSLKGVAANLSFTDLQQKASALTEQLRYRSEQPDAELLDAVERSYKATVGAISEYKASKA
;
A
#
# COMPACT_ATOMS: atom_id res chain seq x y z
N MET A 1 0.67 21.22 -3.13
CA MET A 1 0.23 19.96 -3.77
C MET A 1 -1.19 19.67 -3.37
N THR A 2 -2.03 19.31 -4.33
CA THR A 2 -3.41 18.86 -4.04
C THR A 2 -3.41 17.36 -3.74
N LEU A 3 -4.48 16.89 -3.11
CA LEU A 3 -4.64 15.45 -2.86
C LEU A 3 -4.73 14.70 -4.19
N GLN A 4 -5.36 15.28 -5.20
CA GLN A 4 -5.43 14.69 -6.53
C GLN A 4 -4.04 14.52 -7.15
N GLU A 5 -3.17 15.52 -6.99
CA GLU A 5 -1.78 15.42 -7.45
C GLU A 5 -1.01 14.34 -6.68
N CYS A 6 -1.27 14.22 -5.38
CA CYS A 6 -0.68 13.16 -4.56
C CYS A 6 -1.08 11.79 -5.12
N TYR A 7 -2.36 11.59 -5.44
CA TYR A 7 -2.84 10.35 -6.03
C TYR A 7 -2.17 10.04 -7.35
N ARG A 8 -1.90 11.07 -8.17
CA ARG A 8 -1.21 10.89 -9.44
C ARG A 8 0.21 10.36 -9.21
N GLN A 9 0.92 10.90 -8.23
CA GLN A 9 2.27 10.41 -7.89
C GLN A 9 2.25 8.99 -7.34
N ILE A 10 1.20 8.64 -6.58
CA ILE A 10 1.04 7.29 -6.03
C ILE A 10 0.71 6.25 -7.12
N GLY A 11 0.17 6.70 -8.25
CA GLY A 11 -0.40 5.78 -9.23
C GLY A 11 -1.75 5.26 -8.78
N GLY A 12 -2.51 6.10 -8.08
CA GLY A 12 -3.82 5.76 -7.55
C GLY A 12 -4.97 6.36 -8.35
N ASP A 13 -6.18 6.02 -7.96
CA ASP A 13 -7.41 6.47 -8.59
C ASP A 13 -8.17 7.40 -7.63
N TYR A 14 -7.91 8.70 -7.76
CA TYR A 14 -8.52 9.71 -6.90
C TYR A 14 -10.05 9.69 -7.00
N ASN A 15 -10.59 9.59 -8.21
CA ASN A 15 -12.05 9.63 -8.40
C ASN A 15 -12.75 8.45 -7.73
N ALA A 16 -12.17 7.25 -7.84
CA ALA A 16 -12.71 6.08 -7.17
C ALA A 16 -12.64 6.23 -5.64
N ALA A 17 -11.57 6.81 -5.13
CA ALA A 17 -11.42 7.05 -3.70
C ALA A 17 -12.46 8.06 -3.20
N ILE A 18 -12.67 9.16 -3.90
CA ILE A 18 -13.68 10.17 -3.55
C ILE A 18 -15.07 9.54 -3.55
N ASP A 19 -15.36 8.70 -4.55
CA ASP A 19 -16.64 8.00 -4.64
C ASP A 19 -16.90 7.15 -3.39
N ARG A 20 -15.86 6.47 -2.91
CA ARG A 20 -15.97 5.58 -1.74
C ARG A 20 -16.09 6.37 -0.44
N PHE A 21 -15.25 7.40 -0.26
CA PHE A 21 -15.19 8.16 0.99
C PHE A 21 -16.14 9.33 1.04
N LYS A 22 -16.74 9.71 -0.10
CA LYS A 22 -17.77 10.73 -0.27
C LYS A 22 -17.30 12.18 -0.18
N ASN A 23 -16.22 12.47 0.55
CA ASN A 23 -15.66 13.83 0.54
C ASN A 23 -14.15 13.78 0.75
N GLU A 24 -13.49 14.86 0.30
CA GLU A 24 -12.03 14.94 0.33
C GLU A 24 -11.47 15.01 1.75
N SER A 25 -12.17 15.67 2.66
CA SER A 25 -11.71 15.77 4.04
C SER A 25 -11.58 14.40 4.71
N THR A 26 -12.58 13.54 4.51
CA THR A 26 -12.56 12.18 5.05
C THR A 26 -11.45 11.36 4.38
N LEU A 27 -11.36 11.45 3.05
CA LEU A 27 -10.32 10.74 2.32
C LEU A 27 -8.94 11.15 2.78
N GLU A 28 -8.70 12.46 2.89
CA GLU A 28 -7.40 12.99 3.34
C GLU A 28 -6.99 12.39 4.68
N ARG A 29 -7.92 12.30 5.62
CA ARG A 29 -7.63 11.75 6.94
C ARG A 29 -7.13 10.32 6.86
N PHE A 30 -7.78 9.49 6.05
CA PHE A 30 -7.35 8.10 5.88
C PHE A 30 -6.03 7.99 5.11
N VAL A 31 -5.82 8.84 4.11
CA VAL A 31 -4.55 8.88 3.37
C VAL A 31 -3.40 9.21 4.33
N LEU A 32 -3.58 10.21 5.19
CA LEU A 32 -2.54 10.61 6.13
C LEU A 32 -2.28 9.56 7.21
N MET A 33 -3.23 8.66 7.46
CA MET A 33 -3.05 7.55 8.40
C MET A 33 -2.28 6.37 7.77
N PHE A 34 -2.24 6.27 6.45
CA PHE A 34 -1.65 5.13 5.78
C PHE A 34 -0.21 4.83 6.21
N PRO A 35 0.69 5.81 6.35
CA PRO A 35 2.07 5.51 6.78
C PRO A 35 2.17 4.83 8.14
N SER A 36 1.13 4.91 8.97
CA SER A 36 1.09 4.25 10.28
C SER A 36 0.54 2.83 10.21
N ASP A 37 0.07 2.39 9.04
CA ASP A 37 -0.41 1.01 8.87
C ASP A 37 0.75 0.05 9.00
N GLN A 38 0.54 -1.04 9.75
CA GLN A 38 1.61 -1.96 10.12
C GLN A 38 1.83 -3.10 9.13
N SER A 39 1.02 -3.18 8.08
CA SER A 39 1.08 -4.32 7.14
C SER A 39 2.47 -4.51 6.53
N MET A 40 3.11 -3.41 6.09
CA MET A 40 4.44 -3.51 5.47
C MET A 40 5.50 -3.93 6.48
N SER A 41 5.48 -3.39 7.69
CA SER A 41 6.45 -3.78 8.71
C SER A 41 6.27 -5.24 9.14
N LEU A 42 5.04 -5.72 9.21
CA LEU A 42 4.76 -7.12 9.50
C LEU A 42 5.19 -8.04 8.36
N LEU A 43 5.06 -7.58 7.12
CA LEU A 43 5.59 -8.32 5.97
C LEU A 43 7.11 -8.47 6.08
N HIS A 44 7.82 -7.39 6.39
CA HIS A 44 9.27 -7.43 6.59
C HIS A 44 9.64 -8.39 7.73
N THR A 45 8.90 -8.36 8.84
CA THR A 45 9.13 -9.27 9.95
C THR A 45 8.96 -10.73 9.52
N GLY A 46 7.88 -11.02 8.80
CA GLY A 46 7.61 -12.37 8.30
C GLY A 46 8.73 -12.90 7.41
N ILE A 47 9.23 -12.05 6.53
CA ILE A 47 10.34 -12.40 5.65
C ILE A 47 11.61 -12.65 6.45
N GLU A 48 11.92 -11.76 7.39
CA GLU A 48 13.14 -11.83 8.19
C GLU A 48 13.21 -13.11 9.02
N ILE A 49 12.10 -13.51 9.64
CA ILE A 49 12.08 -14.72 10.47
C ILE A 49 11.70 -15.99 9.69
N GLY A 50 11.48 -15.88 8.37
CA GLY A 50 11.13 -17.02 7.54
C GLY A 50 9.73 -17.56 7.77
N ASN A 51 8.82 -16.73 8.29
CA ASN A 51 7.43 -17.12 8.54
C ASN A 51 6.57 -16.79 7.32
N ILE A 52 6.40 -17.77 6.42
CA ILE A 52 5.66 -17.56 5.17
C ILE A 52 4.19 -17.23 5.43
N SER A 53 3.59 -17.85 6.44
CA SER A 53 2.20 -17.58 6.80
C SER A 53 2.00 -16.11 7.22
N LEU A 54 2.92 -15.58 8.02
CA LEU A 54 2.88 -14.17 8.41
C LEU A 54 3.09 -13.27 7.20
N SER A 55 4.03 -13.61 6.32
CA SER A 55 4.28 -12.85 5.10
C SER A 55 3.03 -12.80 4.21
N PHE A 56 2.36 -13.94 4.05
CA PHE A 56 1.12 -14.00 3.28
C PHE A 56 0.03 -13.11 3.88
N ARG A 57 -0.23 -13.26 5.18
CA ARG A 57 -1.28 -12.48 5.84
C ARG A 57 -1.01 -10.98 5.77
N SER A 58 0.27 -10.60 5.90
CA SER A 58 0.66 -9.20 5.92
C SER A 58 0.50 -8.54 4.55
N VAL A 59 0.97 -9.20 3.47
CA VAL A 59 0.81 -8.63 2.13
C VAL A 59 -0.65 -8.67 1.68
N HIS A 60 -1.42 -9.67 2.13
CA HIS A 60 -2.87 -9.71 1.87
C HIS A 60 -3.56 -8.52 2.54
N SER A 61 -3.18 -8.20 3.77
CA SER A 61 -3.69 -7.04 4.49
C SER A 61 -3.32 -5.73 3.78
N LEU A 62 -2.06 -5.61 3.34
CA LEU A 62 -1.60 -4.44 2.59
C LEU A 62 -2.41 -4.24 1.31
N LYS A 63 -2.67 -5.32 0.58
CA LYS A 63 -3.51 -5.29 -0.61
C LYS A 63 -4.89 -4.71 -0.29
N GLY A 64 -5.50 -5.17 0.81
CA GLY A 64 -6.82 -4.70 1.22
C GLY A 64 -6.84 -3.22 1.56
N VAL A 65 -5.84 -2.74 2.30
CA VAL A 65 -5.73 -1.31 2.65
C VAL A 65 -5.54 -0.46 1.39
N ALA A 66 -4.65 -0.90 0.49
CA ALA A 66 -4.41 -0.19 -0.76
C ALA A 66 -5.66 -0.14 -1.64
N ALA A 67 -6.41 -1.24 -1.70
CA ALA A 67 -7.66 -1.30 -2.45
C ALA A 67 -8.69 -0.31 -1.89
N ASN A 68 -8.82 -0.26 -0.56
CA ASN A 68 -9.76 0.63 0.09
C ASN A 68 -9.47 2.10 -0.20
N LEU A 69 -8.20 2.47 -0.28
CA LEU A 69 -7.76 3.83 -0.56
C LEU A 69 -7.60 4.11 -2.06
N SER A 70 -7.86 3.12 -2.90
CA SER A 70 -7.67 3.21 -4.36
C SER A 70 -6.23 3.56 -4.73
N PHE A 71 -5.27 3.03 -3.98
CA PHE A 71 -3.84 3.07 -4.32
C PHE A 71 -3.58 1.94 -5.32
N THR A 72 -3.97 2.16 -6.56
CA THR A 72 -4.08 1.13 -7.59
C THR A 72 -2.75 0.41 -7.86
N ASP A 73 -1.66 1.16 -7.99
CA ASP A 73 -0.37 0.55 -8.28
C ASP A 73 0.07 -0.37 -7.13
N LEU A 74 -0.01 0.12 -5.89
CA LEU A 74 0.36 -0.69 -4.72
C LEU A 74 -0.55 -1.91 -4.58
N GLN A 75 -1.85 -1.73 -4.83
CA GLN A 75 -2.81 -2.82 -4.79
C GLN A 75 -2.42 -3.93 -5.77
N GLN A 76 -2.07 -3.58 -7.01
CA GLN A 76 -1.69 -4.55 -8.02
C GLN A 76 -0.42 -5.30 -7.65
N LYS A 77 0.59 -4.58 -7.16
CA LYS A 77 1.86 -5.20 -6.74
C LYS A 77 1.66 -6.12 -5.55
N ALA A 78 0.90 -5.65 -4.54
CA ALA A 78 0.61 -6.47 -3.36
C ALA A 78 -0.24 -7.70 -3.74
N SER A 79 -1.16 -7.56 -4.69
CA SER A 79 -1.98 -8.67 -5.17
C SER A 79 -1.12 -9.76 -5.81
N ALA A 80 -0.14 -9.37 -6.63
CA ALA A 80 0.73 -10.34 -7.29
C ALA A 80 1.55 -11.15 -6.27
N LEU A 81 2.10 -10.48 -5.26
CA LEU A 81 2.85 -11.17 -4.20
C LEU A 81 1.92 -12.03 -3.34
N THR A 82 0.72 -11.55 -3.05
CA THR A 82 -0.29 -12.32 -2.30
C THR A 82 -0.58 -13.64 -3.02
N GLU A 83 -0.76 -13.60 -4.34
CA GLU A 83 -1.06 -14.81 -5.11
C GLU A 83 0.13 -15.78 -5.12
N GLN A 84 1.35 -15.28 -5.24
CA GLN A 84 2.55 -16.12 -5.18
C GLN A 84 2.65 -16.85 -3.83
N LEU A 85 2.24 -16.20 -2.75
CA LEU A 85 2.34 -16.76 -1.39
C LEU A 85 1.09 -17.52 -0.95
N ARG A 86 0.07 -17.60 -1.80
CA ARG A 86 -1.25 -18.14 -1.41
C ARG A 86 -1.16 -19.52 -0.76
N TYR A 87 -0.35 -20.39 -1.30
CA TYR A 87 -0.25 -21.74 -0.76
C TYR A 87 0.82 -21.89 0.34
N ARG A 88 1.53 -20.80 0.64
CA ARG A 88 2.52 -20.71 1.72
C ARG A 88 3.61 -21.79 1.66
N SER A 89 3.93 -22.24 0.45
CA SER A 89 4.90 -23.30 0.23
C SER A 89 6.28 -22.79 -0.19
N GLU A 90 6.39 -21.51 -0.52
CA GLU A 90 7.62 -20.91 -1.02
C GLU A 90 7.88 -19.57 -0.33
N GLN A 91 9.16 -19.19 -0.28
CA GLN A 91 9.54 -17.86 0.18
C GLN A 91 9.05 -16.80 -0.81
N PRO A 92 8.89 -15.55 -0.36
CA PRO A 92 8.50 -14.46 -1.26
C PRO A 92 9.43 -14.34 -2.46
N ASP A 93 8.86 -14.28 -3.66
CA ASP A 93 9.61 -14.04 -4.88
C ASP A 93 10.28 -12.66 -4.80
N ALA A 94 11.59 -12.63 -5.09
CA ALA A 94 12.39 -11.40 -4.91
C ALA A 94 11.91 -10.25 -5.81
N GLU A 95 11.52 -10.54 -7.05
CA GLU A 95 11.06 -9.49 -7.97
C GLU A 95 9.70 -8.95 -7.57
N LEU A 96 8.79 -9.84 -7.14
CA LEU A 96 7.45 -9.42 -6.70
C LEU A 96 7.54 -8.63 -5.40
N LEU A 97 8.41 -9.04 -4.48
CA LEU A 97 8.64 -8.31 -3.25
C LEU A 97 9.22 -6.92 -3.52
N ASP A 98 10.22 -6.85 -4.41
CA ASP A 98 10.84 -5.57 -4.77
C ASP A 98 9.82 -4.61 -5.37
N ALA A 99 8.89 -5.11 -6.21
CA ALA A 99 7.83 -4.30 -6.79
C ALA A 99 6.92 -3.71 -5.71
N VAL A 100 6.55 -4.52 -4.70
CA VAL A 100 5.74 -4.05 -3.57
C VAL A 100 6.50 -2.97 -2.80
N GLU A 101 7.77 -3.20 -2.50
CA GLU A 101 8.57 -2.25 -1.74
C GLU A 101 8.73 -0.92 -2.46
N ARG A 102 8.96 -0.95 -3.76
CA ARG A 102 9.09 0.28 -4.56
C ARG A 102 7.77 1.06 -4.58
N SER A 103 6.66 0.38 -4.81
CA SER A 103 5.35 1.03 -4.83
C SER A 103 4.99 1.59 -3.46
N TYR A 104 5.31 0.85 -2.39
CA TYR A 104 5.09 1.32 -1.03
C TYR A 104 5.89 2.59 -0.73
N LYS A 105 7.17 2.60 -1.09
CA LYS A 105 8.04 3.78 -0.88
C LYS A 105 7.53 4.99 -1.66
N ALA A 106 7.11 4.77 -2.91
CA ALA A 106 6.54 5.86 -3.71
C ALA A 106 5.26 6.41 -3.08
N THR A 107 4.42 5.51 -2.55
CA THR A 107 3.17 5.88 -1.89
C THR A 107 3.43 6.73 -0.64
N VAL A 108 4.27 6.23 0.26
CA VAL A 108 4.59 6.94 1.52
C VAL A 108 5.32 8.25 1.22
N GLY A 109 6.22 8.24 0.23
CA GLY A 109 6.94 9.45 -0.19
C GLY A 109 6.00 10.53 -0.70
N ALA A 110 5.02 10.18 -1.53
CA ALA A 110 4.04 11.13 -2.05
C ALA A 110 3.16 11.69 -0.92
N ILE A 111 2.76 10.83 0.02
CA ILE A 111 1.96 11.26 1.17
C ILE A 111 2.77 12.21 2.06
N SER A 112 4.06 11.94 2.26
CA SER A 112 4.94 12.80 3.04
C SER A 112 5.08 14.19 2.39
N GLU A 113 5.27 14.24 1.08
CA GLU A 113 5.31 15.50 0.33
C GLU A 113 4.00 16.26 0.44
N TYR A 114 2.89 15.56 0.30
CA TYR A 114 1.57 16.17 0.42
C TYR A 114 1.37 16.79 1.80
N LYS A 115 1.69 16.03 2.84
CA LYS A 115 1.59 16.51 4.23
C LYS A 115 2.45 17.74 4.45
N ALA A 116 3.69 17.73 3.97
CA ALA A 116 4.62 18.85 4.11
C ALA A 116 4.10 20.09 3.38
N SER A 117 3.46 19.93 2.23
CA SER A 117 2.93 21.04 1.44
C SER A 117 1.76 21.76 2.11
N LYS A 118 1.14 21.12 3.10
CA LYS A 118 0.01 21.69 3.83
C LYS A 118 0.42 22.37 5.14
N ALA A 119 1.65 22.21 5.52
CA ALA A 119 2.17 22.78 6.76
C ALA A 119 2.39 24.30 6.66
#